data_84e70e82557bdcf70d34b3d55e853164
#
_entry.id   84e70e82557bdcf70d34b3d55e853164
#
_cell.length_a   1.000
_cell.length_b   1.000
_cell.length_c   1.000
_cell.angle_alpha   90.00
_cell.angle_beta   90.00
_cell.angle_gamma   90.00
#
_symmetry.space_group_name_H-M   'P 1'
#
loop_
_entity.id
_entity.type
_entity.pdbx_description
1 polymer ?
#
loop_
_entity_poly.entity_id
_entity_poly.type
_entity_poly.pdbx_seq_one_letter_code
_entity_poly.pdbx_strand_id
1 'polypeptide(L)'
;LRQALALLAVALGVALAFSVHLINQSALAEFSAAVRAANGEPDAALVCAQRDGCDDALVDALAAEPAITLASPVVEIDSYAVGRDGPRVPLKLIGIDALQVAAVAPALLPHPADGADRTAFIDPDAVFLNASAPQRLGVAPGGTLRVQHGLATVSLRVAGHVAAGLPSPPARRDA
;
A
#
# COMPACT_ATOMS: atom_id res chain seq x y z
N LEU A 1 32.15 -0.53 -51.06
CA LEU A 1 31.34 -1.70 -50.68
C LEU A 1 31.59 -2.11 -49.24
N ARG A 2 32.86 -2.29 -48.78
CA ARG A 2 33.21 -2.73 -47.41
C ARG A 2 32.71 -1.77 -46.34
N GLN A 3 32.83 -0.47 -46.52
CA GLN A 3 32.37 0.58 -45.58
C GLN A 3 30.82 0.61 -45.47
N ALA A 4 30.12 0.42 -46.58
CA ALA A 4 28.66 0.37 -46.60
C ALA A 4 28.13 -0.85 -45.83
N LEU A 5 28.79 -2.01 -45.97
CA LEU A 5 28.43 -3.22 -45.21
C LEU A 5 28.68 -3.00 -43.68
N ALA A 6 29.77 -2.36 -43.29
CA ALA A 6 30.06 -2.07 -41.90
C ALA A 6 29.05 -1.12 -41.28
N LEU A 7 28.65 -0.07 -42.00
CA LEU A 7 27.58 0.83 -41.57
C LEU A 7 26.23 0.14 -41.41
N LEU A 8 25.92 -0.73 -42.35
CA LEU A 8 24.64 -1.50 -42.32
C LEU A 8 24.62 -2.49 -41.13
N ALA A 9 25.74 -3.13 -40.83
CA ALA A 9 25.84 -4.03 -39.70
C ALA A 9 25.66 -3.27 -38.35
N VAL A 10 26.29 -2.12 -38.21
CA VAL A 10 26.13 -1.26 -37.01
C VAL A 10 24.69 -0.76 -36.89
N ALA A 11 24.10 -0.28 -37.98
CA ALA A 11 22.72 0.19 -38.00
C ALA A 11 21.73 -0.91 -37.59
N LEU A 12 21.91 -2.12 -38.10
CA LEU A 12 21.10 -3.28 -37.72
C LEU A 12 21.27 -3.65 -36.24
N GLY A 13 22.50 -3.62 -35.73
CA GLY A 13 22.78 -3.88 -34.32
C GLY A 13 22.11 -2.88 -33.37
N VAL A 14 22.18 -1.59 -33.71
CA VAL A 14 21.51 -0.53 -32.94
C VAL A 14 19.99 -0.67 -33.04
N ALA A 15 19.45 -0.91 -34.22
CA ALA A 15 18.01 -1.07 -34.41
C ALA A 15 17.48 -2.27 -33.61
N LEU A 16 18.20 -3.38 -33.58
CA LEU A 16 17.83 -4.57 -32.80
C LEU A 16 17.83 -4.26 -31.29
N ALA A 17 18.92 -3.66 -30.79
CA ALA A 17 19.02 -3.29 -29.38
C ALA A 17 17.92 -2.32 -28.94
N PHE A 18 17.62 -1.33 -29.78
CA PHE A 18 16.56 -0.37 -29.53
C PHE A 18 15.16 -1.01 -29.57
N SER A 19 14.92 -1.93 -30.50
CA SER A 19 13.64 -2.67 -30.58
C SER A 19 13.41 -3.51 -29.33
N VAL A 20 14.42 -4.23 -28.85
CA VAL A 20 14.32 -5.01 -27.62
C VAL A 20 14.04 -4.12 -26.42
N HIS A 21 14.70 -2.96 -26.36
CA HIS A 21 14.47 -1.98 -25.27
C HIS A 21 13.04 -1.44 -25.29
N LEU A 22 12.52 -1.07 -26.46
CA LEU A 22 11.13 -0.62 -26.60
C LEU A 22 10.11 -1.69 -26.20
N ILE A 23 10.31 -2.92 -26.62
CA ILE A 23 9.42 -4.04 -26.28
C ILE A 23 9.39 -4.24 -24.77
N ASN A 24 10.57 -4.25 -24.12
CA ASN A 24 10.64 -4.40 -22.67
C ASN A 24 9.95 -3.25 -21.93
N GLN A 25 10.14 -2.01 -22.37
CA GLN A 25 9.47 -0.86 -21.75
C GLN A 25 7.96 -0.92 -21.93
N SER A 26 7.48 -1.25 -23.13
CA SER A 26 6.04 -1.38 -23.39
C SER A 26 5.43 -2.50 -22.55
N ALA A 27 6.08 -3.66 -22.48
CA ALA A 27 5.61 -4.79 -21.68
C ALA A 27 5.53 -4.43 -20.18
N LEU A 28 6.54 -3.76 -19.64
CA LEU A 28 6.54 -3.29 -18.25
C LEU A 28 5.45 -2.24 -18.00
N ALA A 29 5.24 -1.33 -18.94
CA ALA A 29 4.21 -0.30 -18.81
C ALA A 29 2.79 -0.91 -18.85
N GLU A 30 2.53 -1.83 -19.77
CA GLU A 30 1.25 -2.53 -19.86
C GLU A 30 1.01 -3.42 -18.64
N PHE A 31 2.03 -4.15 -18.18
CA PHE A 31 1.93 -4.97 -16.99
C PHE A 31 1.64 -4.11 -15.75
N SER A 32 2.35 -3.00 -15.57
CA SER A 32 2.12 -2.10 -14.44
C SER A 32 0.74 -1.43 -14.52
N ALA A 33 0.25 -1.08 -15.70
CA ALA A 33 -1.10 -0.55 -15.89
C ALA A 33 -2.18 -1.61 -15.58
N ALA A 34 -1.99 -2.85 -16.02
CA ALA A 34 -2.89 -3.95 -15.71
C ALA A 34 -2.93 -4.28 -14.20
N VAL A 35 -1.76 -4.28 -13.55
CA VAL A 35 -1.67 -4.49 -12.09
C VAL A 35 -2.37 -3.35 -11.34
N ARG A 36 -2.18 -2.09 -11.75
CA ARG A 36 -2.87 -0.94 -11.19
C ARG A 36 -4.38 -1.03 -11.36
N ALA A 37 -4.83 -1.35 -12.56
CA ALA A 37 -6.26 -1.51 -12.84
C ALA A 37 -6.89 -2.66 -12.01
N ALA A 38 -6.16 -3.75 -11.81
CA ALA A 38 -6.63 -4.89 -11.03
C ALA A 38 -6.59 -4.64 -9.52
N ASN A 39 -5.59 -3.91 -9.01
CA ASN A 39 -5.40 -3.65 -7.59
C ASN A 39 -6.05 -2.33 -7.13
N GLY A 40 -6.57 -1.49 -8.04
CA GLY A 40 -7.14 -0.18 -7.70
C GLY A 40 -6.11 0.76 -7.09
N GLU A 41 -4.92 0.81 -7.67
CA GLU A 41 -3.90 1.77 -7.23
C GLU A 41 -4.39 3.20 -7.51
N PRO A 42 -4.33 4.12 -6.55
CA PRO A 42 -4.80 5.49 -6.76
C PRO A 42 -3.96 6.19 -7.83
N ASP A 43 -4.60 7.01 -8.66
CA ASP A 43 -3.93 7.78 -9.72
C ASP A 43 -2.92 8.78 -9.15
N ALA A 44 -3.20 9.30 -7.95
CA ALA A 44 -2.35 10.23 -7.23
C ALA A 44 -2.46 10.04 -5.73
N ALA A 45 -1.38 10.33 -5.01
CA ALA A 45 -1.37 10.39 -3.55
C ALA A 45 -0.91 11.78 -3.11
N LEU A 46 -1.71 12.44 -2.27
CA LEU A 46 -1.36 13.69 -1.63
C LEU A 46 -0.73 13.39 -0.27
N VAL A 47 0.51 13.79 -0.08
CA VAL A 47 1.24 13.61 1.17
C VAL A 47 1.52 14.98 1.78
N CYS A 48 1.04 15.20 2.99
CA CYS A 48 1.29 16.45 3.69
C CYS A 48 2.69 16.44 4.34
N ALA A 49 3.38 17.56 4.21
CA ALA A 49 4.74 17.72 4.74
C ALA A 49 4.76 17.97 6.27
N GLN A 50 3.63 18.24 6.87
CA GLN A 50 3.49 18.52 8.31
C GLN A 50 3.54 17.21 9.11
N ARG A 51 4.09 17.29 10.33
CA ARG A 51 4.21 16.11 11.21
C ARG A 51 2.88 15.61 11.74
N ASP A 52 1.91 16.47 11.83
CA ASP A 52 0.57 16.17 12.35
C ASP A 52 -0.40 15.68 11.28
N GLY A 53 0.10 15.45 10.06
CA GLY A 53 -0.71 14.98 8.93
C GLY A 53 -1.33 16.11 8.12
N CYS A 54 -2.40 15.80 7.41
CA CYS A 54 -3.21 16.77 6.66
C CYS A 54 -4.34 17.33 7.52
N ASP A 55 -4.77 18.55 7.22
CA ASP A 55 -5.98 19.10 7.79
C ASP A 55 -7.20 18.33 7.24
N ASP A 56 -8.16 17.98 8.10
CA ASP A 56 -9.37 17.25 7.71
C ASP A 56 -10.19 18.02 6.66
N ALA A 57 -10.16 19.37 6.70
CA ALA A 57 -10.79 20.23 5.71
C ALA A 57 -10.26 20.01 4.28
N LEU A 58 -9.08 19.43 4.12
CA LEU A 58 -8.51 19.09 2.84
C LEU A 58 -9.29 17.98 2.14
N VAL A 59 -9.81 17.01 2.89
CA VAL A 59 -10.64 15.93 2.34
C VAL A 59 -11.91 16.49 1.72
N ASP A 60 -12.57 17.43 2.40
CA ASP A 60 -13.75 18.10 1.89
C ASP A 60 -13.46 18.95 0.65
N ALA A 61 -12.31 19.65 0.64
CA ALA A 61 -11.87 20.43 -0.49
C ALA A 61 -11.59 19.56 -1.72
N LEU A 62 -10.95 18.40 -1.53
CA LEU A 62 -10.69 17.44 -2.59
C LEU A 62 -11.98 16.80 -3.12
N ALA A 63 -12.92 16.49 -2.24
CA ALA A 63 -14.24 15.96 -2.62
C ALA A 63 -15.09 16.96 -3.41
N ALA A 64 -14.86 18.26 -3.22
CA ALA A 64 -15.53 19.31 -3.96
C ALA A 64 -14.92 19.60 -5.36
N GLU A 65 -13.73 19.08 -5.65
CA GLU A 65 -13.02 19.31 -6.91
C GLU A 65 -13.62 18.41 -8.03
N PRO A 66 -14.21 18.97 -9.10
CA PRO A 66 -14.87 18.19 -10.17
C PRO A 66 -13.94 17.23 -10.92
N ALA A 67 -12.63 17.47 -10.90
CA ALA A 67 -11.64 16.60 -11.54
C ALA A 67 -11.32 15.36 -10.70
N ILE A 68 -11.73 15.31 -9.43
CA ILE A 68 -11.48 14.21 -8.50
C ILE A 68 -12.73 13.36 -8.36
N THR A 69 -12.68 12.14 -8.85
CA THR A 69 -13.83 11.21 -8.77
C THR A 69 -14.00 10.67 -7.35
N LEU A 70 -12.90 10.41 -6.66
CA LEU A 70 -12.92 9.85 -5.31
C LEU A 70 -11.61 10.19 -4.59
N ALA A 71 -11.71 10.66 -3.35
CA ALA A 71 -10.57 10.88 -2.46
C ALA A 71 -10.82 10.11 -1.17
N SER A 72 -9.85 9.27 -0.75
CA SER A 72 -9.94 8.50 0.48
C SER A 72 -8.75 8.83 1.38
N PRO A 73 -8.99 9.24 2.63
CA PRO A 73 -7.92 9.51 3.57
C PRO A 73 -7.24 8.22 4.02
N VAL A 74 -5.91 8.28 4.17
CA VAL A 74 -5.10 7.20 4.71
C VAL A 74 -4.21 7.77 5.81
N VAL A 75 -4.20 7.12 6.96
CA VAL A 75 -3.34 7.46 8.09
C VAL A 75 -2.29 6.36 8.25
N GLU A 76 -1.02 6.73 8.25
CA GLU A 76 0.09 5.80 8.48
C GLU A 76 0.82 6.15 9.77
N ILE A 77 0.96 5.18 10.66
CA ILE A 77 1.65 5.35 11.94
C ILE A 77 2.68 4.24 12.10
N ASP A 78 3.94 4.61 12.28
CA ASP A 78 4.98 3.68 12.68
C ASP A 78 4.89 3.42 14.19
N SER A 79 4.80 2.16 14.56
CA SER A 79 4.58 1.73 15.95
C SER A 79 5.27 0.38 16.23
N TYR A 80 4.99 -0.17 17.40
CA TYR A 80 5.54 -1.45 17.83
C TYR A 80 4.43 -2.32 18.42
N ALA A 81 4.42 -3.59 18.01
CA ALA A 81 3.70 -4.62 18.78
C ALA A 81 4.44 -4.90 20.09
N VAL A 82 3.69 -4.96 21.17
CA VAL A 82 4.22 -5.23 22.51
C VAL A 82 3.79 -6.63 22.92
N GLY A 83 4.70 -7.59 22.87
CA GLY A 83 4.49 -8.93 23.41
C GLY A 83 4.35 -8.89 24.94
N ARG A 84 3.78 -9.96 25.51
CA ARG A 84 3.60 -10.06 26.97
C ARG A 84 4.94 -10.05 27.70
N ASP A 85 5.94 -10.77 27.16
CA ASP A 85 7.31 -10.90 27.72
C ASP A 85 8.36 -10.92 26.59
N GLY A 86 8.01 -10.44 25.40
CA GLY A 86 8.84 -10.53 24.20
C GLY A 86 9.41 -9.20 23.72
N PRO A 87 10.32 -9.24 22.76
CA PRO A 87 10.87 -8.05 22.14
C PRO A 87 9.77 -7.24 21.44
N ARG A 88 9.93 -5.92 21.40
CA ARG A 88 9.07 -5.05 20.61
C ARG A 88 9.30 -5.34 19.12
N VAL A 89 8.22 -5.63 18.40
CA VAL A 89 8.27 -5.90 16.96
C VAL A 89 7.80 -4.65 16.21
N PRO A 90 8.64 -4.04 15.36
CA PRO A 90 8.22 -2.87 14.59
C PRO A 90 7.10 -3.24 13.62
N LEU A 91 6.08 -2.40 13.56
CA LEU A 91 4.95 -2.51 12.64
C LEU A 91 4.53 -1.13 12.14
N LYS A 92 3.91 -1.11 10.98
CA LYS A 92 3.21 0.06 10.45
C LYS A 92 1.70 -0.19 10.61
N LEU A 93 1.04 0.72 11.26
CA LEU A 93 -0.42 0.75 11.39
C LEU A 93 -0.98 1.64 10.29
N ILE A 94 -1.96 1.15 9.56
CA ILE A 94 -2.59 1.87 8.45
C ILE A 94 -4.07 1.98 8.76
N GLY A 95 -4.52 3.21 8.93
CA GLY A 95 -5.94 3.55 9.03
C GLY A 95 -6.49 3.91 7.65
N ILE A 96 -7.60 3.31 7.28
CA ILE A 96 -8.27 3.51 5.99
C ILE A 96 -9.77 3.70 6.20
N ASP A 97 -10.40 4.42 5.28
CA ASP A 97 -11.86 4.47 5.23
C ASP A 97 -12.38 3.13 4.68
N ALA A 98 -12.97 2.32 5.56
CA ALA A 98 -13.45 0.99 5.25
C ALA A 98 -14.59 0.99 4.20
N LEU A 99 -15.31 2.09 4.04
CA LEU A 99 -16.43 2.21 3.09
C LEU A 99 -15.94 2.59 1.69
N GLN A 100 -14.81 3.30 1.60
CA GLN A 100 -14.25 3.77 0.33
C GLN A 100 -13.11 2.90 -0.19
N VAL A 101 -12.46 2.12 0.67
CA VAL A 101 -11.27 1.33 0.33
C VAL A 101 -11.49 0.38 -0.85
N ALA A 102 -12.69 -0.18 -0.98
CA ALA A 102 -13.02 -1.09 -2.08
C ALA A 102 -12.91 -0.43 -3.47
N ALA A 103 -13.20 0.87 -3.56
CA ALA A 103 -13.13 1.61 -4.81
C ALA A 103 -11.73 2.18 -5.10
N VAL A 104 -10.97 2.54 -4.05
CA VAL A 104 -9.65 3.19 -4.19
C VAL A 104 -8.51 2.17 -4.19
N ALA A 105 -8.58 1.17 -3.31
CA ALA A 105 -7.52 0.18 -3.11
C ALA A 105 -8.12 -1.19 -2.70
N PRO A 106 -8.75 -1.92 -3.63
CA PRO A 106 -9.42 -3.19 -3.34
C PRO A 106 -8.49 -4.26 -2.73
N ALA A 107 -7.18 -4.16 -2.98
CA ALA A 107 -6.19 -5.03 -2.34
C ALA A 107 -6.07 -4.84 -0.82
N LEU A 108 -6.52 -3.71 -0.29
CA LEU A 108 -6.58 -3.43 1.13
C LEU A 108 -7.94 -3.76 1.75
N LEU A 109 -8.88 -4.29 0.97
CA LEU A 109 -10.18 -4.67 1.49
C LEU A 109 -10.00 -5.70 2.62
N PRO A 110 -10.54 -5.43 3.81
CA PRO A 110 -10.41 -6.34 4.93
C PRO A 110 -11.27 -7.58 4.72
N HIS A 111 -10.67 -8.75 4.96
CA HIS A 111 -11.33 -10.04 4.93
C HIS A 111 -11.46 -10.56 6.35
N PRO A 112 -12.66 -10.53 6.94
CA PRO A 112 -12.90 -11.14 8.26
C PRO A 112 -12.51 -12.62 8.28
N ALA A 113 -11.96 -13.08 9.39
CA ALA A 113 -11.67 -14.49 9.59
C ALA A 113 -12.98 -15.30 9.69
N ASP A 114 -12.89 -16.61 9.45
CA ASP A 114 -14.03 -17.52 9.59
C ASP A 114 -14.65 -17.42 10.99
N GLY A 115 -15.94 -17.14 11.04
CA GLY A 115 -16.67 -16.94 12.31
C GLY A 115 -16.51 -15.56 12.96
N ALA A 116 -15.73 -14.65 12.37
CA ALA A 116 -15.69 -13.26 12.84
C ALA A 116 -16.95 -12.49 12.40
N ASP A 117 -17.27 -11.43 13.13
CA ASP A 117 -18.36 -10.52 12.76
C ASP A 117 -18.05 -9.87 11.40
N ARG A 118 -19.02 -9.89 10.50
CA ARG A 118 -18.93 -9.27 9.18
C ARG A 118 -18.79 -7.74 9.26
N THR A 119 -19.19 -7.15 10.36
CA THR A 119 -19.07 -5.70 10.63
C THR A 119 -17.76 -5.32 11.30
N ALA A 120 -16.86 -6.28 11.54
CA ALA A 120 -15.57 -6.03 12.18
C ALA A 120 -14.70 -5.00 11.46
N PHE A 121 -14.95 -4.73 10.17
CA PHE A 121 -14.21 -3.73 9.40
C PHE A 121 -14.53 -2.27 9.80
N ILE A 122 -15.63 -2.04 10.50
CA ILE A 122 -16.01 -0.73 11.07
C ILE A 122 -15.83 -0.66 12.60
N ASP A 123 -15.34 -1.72 13.22
CA ASP A 123 -15.06 -1.77 14.65
C ASP A 123 -13.72 -1.05 14.92
N PRO A 124 -13.69 0.02 15.74
CA PRO A 124 -12.48 0.79 16.02
C PRO A 124 -11.40 -0.02 16.74
N ASP A 125 -11.77 -1.09 17.41
CA ASP A 125 -10.83 -1.97 18.13
C ASP A 125 -10.40 -3.18 17.29
N ALA A 126 -10.87 -3.31 16.05
CA ALA A 126 -10.48 -4.38 15.17
C ALA A 126 -9.30 -4.01 14.28
N VAL A 127 -8.43 -4.99 14.04
CA VAL A 127 -7.29 -4.87 13.12
C VAL A 127 -7.23 -6.06 12.18
N PHE A 128 -6.82 -5.79 10.94
CA PHE A 128 -6.60 -6.81 9.91
C PHE A 128 -5.10 -6.89 9.60
N LEU A 129 -4.57 -8.09 9.56
CA LEU A 129 -3.15 -8.33 9.39
C LEU A 129 -2.83 -8.69 7.93
N ASN A 130 -1.71 -8.23 7.40
CA ASN A 130 -1.21 -8.75 6.14
C ASN A 130 -0.67 -10.19 6.30
N ALA A 131 -0.43 -10.90 5.19
CA ALA A 131 -0.07 -12.30 5.18
C ALA A 131 1.19 -12.66 6.02
N SER A 132 2.13 -11.73 6.18
CA SER A 132 3.39 -11.96 6.91
C SER A 132 3.30 -11.61 8.41
N ALA A 133 2.33 -10.79 8.81
CA ALA A 133 2.24 -10.27 10.16
C ALA A 133 1.91 -11.34 11.22
N PRO A 134 1.01 -12.32 11.01
CA PRO A 134 0.68 -13.32 12.00
C PRO A 134 1.90 -14.09 12.50
N GLN A 135 2.78 -14.51 11.60
CA GLN A 135 4.00 -15.23 11.95
C GLN A 135 5.00 -14.35 12.71
N ARG A 136 5.19 -13.10 12.28
CA ARG A 136 6.12 -12.14 12.90
C ARG A 136 5.68 -11.70 14.29
N LEU A 137 4.36 -11.55 14.47
CA LEU A 137 3.76 -11.05 15.71
C LEU A 137 3.35 -12.17 16.66
N GLY A 138 3.31 -13.42 16.21
CA GLY A 138 2.87 -14.56 17.00
C GLY A 138 1.40 -14.49 17.40
N VAL A 139 0.56 -13.84 16.56
CA VAL A 139 -0.87 -13.63 16.86
C VAL A 139 -1.72 -14.24 15.76
N ALA A 140 -2.70 -15.06 16.14
CA ALA A 140 -3.67 -15.66 15.23
C ALA A 140 -4.96 -14.80 15.11
N PRO A 141 -5.77 -15.01 14.08
CA PRO A 141 -7.13 -14.43 14.01
C PRO A 141 -7.93 -14.73 15.29
N GLY A 142 -8.68 -13.75 15.77
CA GLY A 142 -9.38 -13.81 17.06
C GLY A 142 -8.51 -13.46 18.28
N GLY A 143 -7.19 -13.41 18.12
CA GLY A 143 -6.26 -13.01 19.17
C GLY A 143 -6.20 -11.50 19.40
N THR A 144 -5.48 -11.09 20.44
CA THR A 144 -5.30 -9.67 20.80
C THR A 144 -3.89 -9.23 20.47
N LEU A 145 -3.77 -8.17 19.69
CA LEU A 145 -2.53 -7.48 19.38
C LEU A 145 -2.41 -6.24 20.28
N ARG A 146 -1.33 -6.14 21.03
CA ARG A 146 -1.02 -4.96 21.84
C ARG A 146 -0.09 -4.04 21.06
N VAL A 147 -0.51 -2.81 20.81
CA VAL A 147 0.24 -1.82 20.02
C VAL A 147 0.58 -0.63 20.90
N GLN A 148 1.80 -0.14 20.78
CA GLN A 148 2.22 1.07 21.46
C GLN A 148 1.62 2.29 20.76
N HIS A 149 0.96 3.16 21.53
CA HIS A 149 0.48 4.48 21.08
C HIS A 149 1.02 5.56 22.01
N GLY A 150 2.05 6.26 21.59
CA GLY A 150 2.77 7.18 22.45
C GLY A 150 3.36 6.47 23.69
N LEU A 151 2.94 6.87 24.88
CA LEU A 151 3.34 6.24 26.14
C LEU A 151 2.36 5.14 26.59
N ALA A 152 1.21 5.00 25.96
CA ALA A 152 0.21 3.99 26.27
C ALA A 152 0.33 2.75 25.39
N THR A 153 -0.35 1.68 25.79
CA THR A 153 -0.52 0.47 25.00
C THR A 153 -2.00 0.26 24.75
N VAL A 154 -2.37 0.15 23.49
CA VAL A 154 -3.75 -0.14 23.04
C VAL A 154 -3.84 -1.62 22.67
N SER A 155 -4.94 -2.25 23.04
CA SER A 155 -5.23 -3.65 22.70
C SER A 155 -6.21 -3.69 21.54
N LEU A 156 -5.81 -4.26 20.42
CA LEU A 156 -6.62 -4.41 19.22
C LEU A 156 -6.95 -5.89 18.99
N ARG A 157 -8.16 -6.18 18.56
CA ARG A 157 -8.59 -7.53 18.23
C ARG A 157 -8.24 -7.86 16.77
N VAL A 158 -7.55 -8.94 16.54
CA VAL A 158 -7.26 -9.41 15.17
C VAL A 158 -8.52 -10.03 14.56
N ALA A 159 -9.20 -9.28 13.71
CA ALA A 159 -10.48 -9.67 13.12
C ALA A 159 -10.34 -10.46 11.81
N GLY A 160 -9.17 -10.41 11.17
CA GLY A 160 -8.97 -11.08 9.89
C GLY A 160 -7.67 -10.67 9.21
N HIS A 161 -7.70 -10.69 7.89
CA HIS A 161 -6.52 -10.38 7.07
C HIS A 161 -6.83 -9.42 5.92
N VAL A 162 -5.76 -8.83 5.35
CA VAL A 162 -5.78 -8.11 4.07
C VAL A 162 -4.89 -8.83 3.08
N ALA A 163 -5.26 -8.81 1.80
CA ALA A 163 -4.55 -9.55 0.75
C ALA A 163 -3.14 -8.99 0.49
N ALA A 164 -2.98 -7.65 0.55
CA ALA A 164 -1.69 -6.98 0.34
C ALA A 164 -1.46 -5.91 1.40
N GLY A 165 -0.19 -5.50 1.59
CA GLY A 165 0.14 -4.27 2.28
C GLY A 165 0.34 -3.14 1.26
N LEU A 166 0.14 -1.89 1.66
CA LEU A 166 0.55 -0.75 0.84
C LEU A 166 2.07 -0.85 0.58
N PRO A 167 2.51 -0.60 -0.66
CA PRO A 167 3.93 -0.45 -0.92
C PRO A 167 4.45 0.69 -0.04
N SER A 168 5.50 0.42 0.73
CA SER A 168 6.14 1.47 1.50
C SER A 168 6.61 2.56 0.55
N PRO A 169 6.33 3.84 0.82
CA PRO A 169 6.89 4.93 0.02
C PRO A 169 8.41 4.79 0.03
N PRO A 170 9.09 5.13 -1.07
CA PRO A 170 10.53 5.06 -1.14
C PRO A 170 11.12 5.88 0.01
N ALA A 171 12.04 5.28 0.77
CA ALA A 171 12.74 5.94 1.85
C ALA A 171 13.26 7.29 1.34
N ARG A 172 12.89 8.39 2.02
CA ARG A 172 13.48 9.70 1.75
C ARG A 172 14.99 9.54 1.80
N ARG A 173 15.65 9.70 0.68
CA ARG A 173 17.09 9.94 0.66
C ARG A 173 17.25 11.36 1.16
N ASP A 174 17.62 11.49 2.43
CA ASP A 174 18.09 12.76 2.97
C ASP A 174 19.34 13.15 2.16
N ALA A 175 19.23 14.26 1.44
CA ALA A 175 20.32 14.89 0.71
C ALA A 175 20.98 15.92 1.63
#